data_3a4ed094339412b97bb953fe814ac5a3
#
_entry.id   3a4ed094339412b97bb953fe814ac5a3
#
_cell.length_a   1.000
_cell.length_b   1.000
_cell.length_c   1.000
_cell.angle_alpha   90.00
_cell.angle_beta   90.00
_cell.angle_gamma   90.00
#
_symmetry.space_group_name_H-M   'P 1'
#
loop_
_entity.id
_entity.type
_entity.pdbx_description
1 polymer ?
#
loop_
_entity_poly.entity_id
_entity_poly.type
_entity_poly.pdbx_seq_one_letter_code
_entity_poly.pdbx_strand_id
1 'polypeptide(L)'
;MEKFIGKLFIEGEIVLLTGLHIGGSKESGEIGGLDNPVIKTVKGIPYIPGSSLKGKVRCLLERKYGFQPERNSGDPCGCGRCDICLLFGAHSADNKTVSRLIIRDSYLDEDHFIKEVLKGNIEDITYTEEKTENIIDRIKGTAQHPRIMERVPAGARFRFLSSISFYENDNIESLIKSFIEGLRLLEDEYLGGSGTRGYGHIRFD
;
A
#
# COMPACT_ATOMS: atom_id res chain seq x y z
N MET A 1 11.82 24.23 -19.22
CA MET A 1 10.71 23.62 -18.43
C MET A 1 9.91 22.80 -19.41
N GLU A 2 9.69 21.50 -19.17
CA GLU A 2 8.89 20.66 -20.06
C GLU A 2 7.45 21.15 -20.09
N LYS A 3 6.83 21.18 -21.26
CA LYS A 3 5.45 21.64 -21.44
C LYS A 3 4.48 20.54 -20.99
N PHE A 4 3.58 20.88 -20.07
CA PHE A 4 2.49 20.01 -19.66
C PHE A 4 1.49 19.83 -20.80
N ILE A 5 1.10 18.58 -21.09
CA ILE A 5 0.17 18.24 -22.18
C ILE A 5 -1.14 17.60 -21.72
N GLY A 6 -1.17 17.02 -20.52
CA GLY A 6 -2.41 16.41 -20.02
C GLY A 6 -2.22 15.58 -18.77
N LYS A 7 -3.35 15.06 -18.26
CA LYS A 7 -3.41 14.20 -17.08
C LYS A 7 -4.40 13.08 -17.31
N LEU A 8 -4.01 11.86 -16.95
CA LEU A 8 -4.90 10.70 -16.88
C LEU A 8 -5.30 10.49 -15.42
N PHE A 9 -6.58 10.27 -15.17
CA PHE A 9 -7.10 9.81 -13.88
C PHE A 9 -7.46 8.33 -14.00
N ILE A 10 -7.13 7.57 -12.95
CA ILE A 10 -7.46 6.15 -12.83
C ILE A 10 -8.18 5.99 -11.51
N GLU A 11 -9.42 5.55 -11.58
CA GLU A 11 -10.32 5.36 -10.45
C GLU A 11 -10.78 3.91 -10.39
N GLY A 12 -11.05 3.42 -9.18
CA GLY A 12 -11.51 2.06 -8.95
C GLY A 12 -11.63 1.78 -7.46
N GLU A 13 -11.61 0.51 -7.10
CA GLU A 13 -11.66 0.03 -5.73
C GLU A 13 -10.48 -0.90 -5.43
N ILE A 14 -10.02 -0.89 -4.18
CA ILE A 14 -9.12 -1.90 -3.63
C ILE A 14 -9.95 -2.82 -2.75
N VAL A 15 -10.06 -4.07 -3.15
CA VAL A 15 -10.78 -5.11 -2.40
C VAL A 15 -9.80 -5.93 -1.59
N LEU A 16 -10.02 -6.09 -0.29
CA LEU A 16 -9.20 -6.93 0.56
C LEU A 16 -9.63 -8.40 0.42
N LEU A 17 -8.78 -9.24 -0.15
CA LEU A 17 -8.98 -10.69 -0.22
C LEU A 17 -8.57 -11.38 1.08
N THR A 18 -7.61 -10.81 1.80
CA THR A 18 -7.21 -11.22 3.15
C THR A 18 -7.06 -10.01 4.07
N GLY A 19 -7.00 -10.23 5.38
CA GLY A 19 -6.86 -9.14 6.35
C GLY A 19 -5.65 -8.26 6.09
N LEU A 20 -5.79 -6.93 6.18
CA LEU A 20 -4.76 -5.95 5.89
C LEU A 20 -4.24 -5.29 7.17
N HIS A 21 -2.91 -5.28 7.34
CA HIS A 21 -2.24 -4.52 8.37
C HIS A 21 -1.27 -3.50 7.76
N ILE A 22 -1.62 -2.23 7.86
CA ILE A 22 -0.70 -1.11 7.62
C ILE A 22 -0.53 -0.42 8.96
N GLY A 23 0.67 -0.49 9.53
CA GLY A 23 0.94 0.05 10.87
C GLY A 23 0.74 1.55 10.96
N GLY A 24 0.05 1.98 12.02
CA GLY A 24 -0.06 3.36 12.45
C GLY A 24 1.05 3.74 13.45
N SER A 25 1.13 5.01 13.82
CA SER A 25 1.94 5.45 14.96
C SER A 25 1.31 4.95 16.26
N LYS A 26 2.14 4.42 17.17
CA LYS A 26 1.69 4.19 18.56
C LYS A 26 1.37 5.56 19.17
N GLU A 27 0.15 5.76 19.60
CA GLU A 27 -0.14 6.90 20.46
C GLU A 27 0.60 6.68 21.77
N SER A 28 1.56 7.55 22.04
CA SER A 28 2.37 7.50 23.27
C SER A 28 1.46 7.85 24.45
N GLY A 29 1.01 6.84 25.18
CA GLY A 29 0.30 7.08 26.44
C GLY A 29 -0.76 6.06 26.86
N GLU A 30 -1.23 5.16 26.01
CA GLU A 30 -2.17 4.12 26.46
C GLU A 30 -1.41 2.92 27.05
N ILE A 31 -1.44 2.81 28.37
CA ILE A 31 -1.00 1.61 29.09
C ILE A 31 -2.02 0.49 28.80
N GLY A 32 -1.61 -0.51 28.02
CA GLY A 32 -2.47 -1.63 27.62
C GLY A 32 -3.05 -1.56 26.23
N GLY A 33 -2.65 -0.58 25.40
CA GLY A 33 -3.02 -0.50 23.97
C GLY A 33 -2.41 -1.63 23.13
N LEU A 34 -2.96 -1.83 21.93
CA LEU A 34 -2.46 -2.81 20.96
C LEU A 34 -1.00 -2.57 20.60
N ASP A 35 -0.20 -3.63 20.58
CA ASP A 35 1.24 -3.53 20.26
C ASP A 35 1.48 -2.99 18.84
N ASN A 36 0.58 -3.29 17.90
CA ASN A 36 0.68 -2.91 16.50
C ASN A 36 -0.69 -2.45 15.98
N PRO A 37 -1.07 -1.18 16.18
CA PRO A 37 -2.33 -0.64 15.68
C PRO A 37 -2.29 -0.44 14.15
N VAL A 38 -3.44 -0.57 13.50
CA VAL A 38 -3.66 -0.17 12.10
C VAL A 38 -3.74 1.35 12.01
N ILE A 39 -3.24 1.91 10.92
CA ILE A 39 -3.39 3.34 10.63
C ILE A 39 -4.86 3.70 10.41
N LYS A 40 -5.31 4.75 11.12
CA LYS A 40 -6.70 5.22 11.11
C LYS A 40 -6.76 6.74 10.96
N THR A 41 -7.88 7.21 10.47
CA THR A 41 -8.23 8.63 10.52
C THR A 41 -8.51 9.07 11.97
N VAL A 42 -8.68 10.37 12.18
CA VAL A 42 -9.09 10.93 13.48
C VAL A 42 -10.46 10.42 13.97
N LYS A 43 -11.26 9.84 13.08
CA LYS A 43 -12.55 9.22 13.40
C LYS A 43 -12.44 7.73 13.75
N GLY A 44 -11.22 7.17 13.80
CA GLY A 44 -11.00 5.74 14.06
C GLY A 44 -11.24 4.83 12.86
N ILE A 45 -11.48 5.38 11.66
CA ILE A 45 -11.74 4.63 10.43
C ILE A 45 -10.42 4.31 9.73
N PRO A 46 -10.11 3.03 9.41
CA PRO A 46 -8.89 2.68 8.71
C PRO A 46 -8.85 3.24 7.28
N TYR A 47 -7.67 3.54 6.80
CA TYR A 47 -7.46 3.94 5.41
C TYR A 47 -6.13 3.38 4.90
N ILE A 48 -5.96 3.36 3.58
CA ILE A 48 -4.70 2.96 2.95
C ILE A 48 -3.96 4.24 2.52
N PRO A 49 -2.81 4.57 3.13
CA PRO A 49 -2.04 5.73 2.70
C PRO A 49 -1.56 5.60 1.25
N GLY A 50 -1.71 6.65 0.47
CA GLY A 50 -1.19 6.71 -0.90
C GLY A 50 0.33 6.49 -0.95
N SER A 51 1.05 6.89 0.10
CA SER A 51 2.49 6.62 0.25
C SER A 51 2.82 5.13 0.36
N SER A 52 1.98 4.35 1.06
CA SER A 52 2.15 2.89 1.19
C SER A 52 1.95 2.19 -0.15
N LEU A 53 0.90 2.56 -0.89
CA LEU A 53 0.67 2.07 -2.26
C LEU A 53 1.83 2.46 -3.18
N LYS A 54 2.16 3.75 -3.21
CA LYS A 54 3.21 4.29 -4.08
C LYS A 54 4.56 3.64 -3.83
N GLY A 55 4.94 3.50 -2.56
CA GLY A 55 6.21 2.88 -2.16
C GLY A 55 6.29 1.39 -2.53
N LYS A 56 5.21 0.64 -2.28
CA LYS A 56 5.18 -0.80 -2.59
C LYS A 56 5.19 -1.04 -4.10
N VAL A 57 4.37 -0.34 -4.88
CA VAL A 57 4.35 -0.45 -6.35
C VAL A 57 5.71 -0.13 -6.94
N ARG A 58 6.35 0.96 -6.49
CA ARG A 58 7.72 1.30 -6.91
C ARG A 58 8.71 0.17 -6.62
N CYS A 59 8.72 -0.34 -5.40
CA CYS A 59 9.62 -1.42 -4.98
C CYS A 59 9.45 -2.67 -5.86
N LEU A 60 8.21 -3.05 -6.20
CA LEU A 60 7.92 -4.21 -7.03
C LEU A 60 8.42 -4.02 -8.47
N LEU A 61 8.17 -2.86 -9.05
CA LEU A 61 8.68 -2.52 -10.39
C LEU A 61 10.22 -2.51 -10.42
N GLU A 62 10.87 -1.92 -9.42
CA GLU A 62 12.32 -1.90 -9.33
C GLU A 62 12.89 -3.31 -9.18
N ARG A 63 12.25 -4.20 -8.43
CA ARG A 63 12.64 -5.62 -8.34
C ARG A 63 12.49 -6.35 -9.66
N LYS A 64 11.41 -6.10 -10.40
CA LYS A 64 11.15 -6.75 -11.71
C LYS A 64 12.16 -6.34 -12.77
N TYR A 65 12.43 -5.05 -12.89
CA TYR A 65 13.33 -4.51 -13.91
C TYR A 65 14.82 -4.54 -13.52
N GLY A 66 15.11 -5.01 -12.32
CA GLY A 66 16.45 -5.06 -11.73
C GLY A 66 16.91 -3.72 -11.18
N PHE A 67 17.58 -3.78 -10.03
CA PHE A 67 18.33 -2.62 -9.53
C PHE A 67 19.55 -2.39 -10.42
N GLN A 68 19.87 -1.14 -10.73
CA GLN A 68 21.12 -0.84 -11.40
C GLN A 68 22.30 -1.33 -10.54
N PRO A 69 23.23 -2.17 -11.07
CA PRO A 69 24.25 -2.84 -10.27
C PRO A 69 25.23 -1.90 -9.56
N GLU A 70 25.22 -0.61 -9.89
CA GLU A 70 26.10 0.40 -9.29
C GLU A 70 25.68 0.85 -7.89
N ARG A 71 24.52 0.41 -7.39
CA ARG A 71 23.97 0.81 -6.09
C ARG A 71 23.68 -0.38 -5.19
N ASN A 72 24.70 -0.84 -4.47
CA ASN A 72 24.54 -1.81 -3.37
C ASN A 72 23.86 -1.25 -2.10
N SER A 73 23.19 -0.10 -2.19
CA SER A 73 22.66 0.61 -1.02
C SER A 73 21.20 0.26 -0.67
N GLY A 74 20.48 -0.44 -1.55
CA GLY A 74 19.03 -0.65 -1.37
C GLY A 74 18.18 0.60 -1.60
N ASP A 75 18.80 1.70 -2.02
CA ASP A 75 18.10 2.95 -2.34
C ASP A 75 17.29 2.84 -3.64
N PRO A 76 16.19 3.60 -3.75
CA PRO A 76 15.42 3.67 -4.98
C PRO A 76 16.25 4.14 -6.17
N CYS A 77 15.87 3.71 -7.38
CA CYS A 77 16.51 4.18 -8.61
C CYS A 77 16.48 5.71 -8.71
N GLY A 78 17.62 6.31 -8.94
CA GLY A 78 17.80 7.76 -9.06
C GLY A 78 18.31 8.21 -10.43
N CYS A 79 18.18 7.39 -11.51
CA CYS A 79 18.73 7.74 -12.83
C CYS A 79 18.03 8.94 -13.49
N GLY A 80 16.81 9.28 -13.04
CA GLY A 80 16.03 10.44 -13.50
C GLY A 80 15.39 10.30 -14.89
N ARG A 81 15.62 9.20 -15.61
CA ARG A 81 15.22 9.04 -17.01
C ARG A 81 14.40 7.78 -17.35
N CYS A 82 14.41 6.77 -16.49
CA CYS A 82 13.58 5.58 -16.70
C CYS A 82 12.13 5.84 -16.25
N ASP A 83 11.19 5.02 -16.75
CA ASP A 83 9.77 5.15 -16.43
C ASP A 83 9.49 5.16 -14.93
N ILE A 84 10.23 4.35 -14.15
CA ILE A 84 10.08 4.33 -12.69
C ILE A 84 10.48 5.69 -12.10
N CYS A 85 11.60 6.27 -12.51
CA CYS A 85 12.01 7.59 -12.04
C CYS A 85 11.04 8.70 -12.49
N LEU A 86 10.50 8.60 -13.70
CA LEU A 86 9.50 9.54 -14.21
C LEU A 86 8.19 9.41 -13.42
N LEU A 87 7.69 8.20 -13.20
CA LEU A 87 6.46 7.97 -12.43
C LEU A 87 6.62 8.36 -10.96
N PHE A 88 7.64 7.86 -10.29
CA PHE A 88 7.75 7.94 -8.82
C PHE A 88 8.63 9.08 -8.31
N GLY A 89 9.38 9.72 -9.18
CA GLY A 89 10.35 10.75 -8.83
C GLY A 89 11.76 10.21 -8.59
N ALA A 90 12.76 11.05 -8.75
CA ALA A 90 14.15 10.77 -8.42
C ALA A 90 14.75 11.94 -7.64
N HIS A 91 15.51 11.61 -6.57
CA HIS A 91 16.14 12.57 -5.66
C HIS A 91 17.66 12.39 -5.59
N SER A 92 18.31 12.00 -6.68
CA SER A 92 19.77 12.01 -6.69
C SER A 92 20.29 13.44 -6.82
N ALA A 93 21.51 13.70 -6.32
CA ALA A 93 22.13 15.02 -6.40
C ALA A 93 22.21 15.56 -7.84
N ASP A 94 22.39 14.65 -8.81
CA ASP A 94 22.63 14.98 -10.20
C ASP A 94 21.36 14.92 -11.09
N ASN A 95 20.31 14.24 -10.65
CA ASN A 95 19.11 13.97 -11.46
C ASN A 95 17.83 14.12 -10.64
N LYS A 96 17.35 15.34 -10.48
CA LYS A 96 16.05 15.61 -9.84
C LYS A 96 14.94 15.47 -10.87
N THR A 97 14.07 14.47 -10.70
CA THR A 97 12.89 14.28 -11.53
C THR A 97 11.64 14.38 -10.68
N VAL A 98 10.74 15.29 -11.03
CA VAL A 98 9.45 15.45 -10.37
C VAL A 98 8.56 14.26 -10.71
N SER A 99 7.96 13.66 -9.69
CA SER A 99 7.02 12.55 -9.87
C SER A 99 5.84 12.95 -10.75
N ARG A 100 5.55 12.17 -11.79
CA ARG A 100 4.36 12.31 -12.63
C ARG A 100 3.14 11.63 -12.03
N LEU A 101 3.36 10.63 -11.17
CA LEU A 101 2.32 9.83 -10.53
C LEU A 101 1.93 10.41 -9.16
N ILE A 102 0.63 10.60 -8.98
CA ILE A 102 0.01 10.89 -7.69
C ILE A 102 -0.90 9.70 -7.37
N ILE A 103 -0.74 9.10 -6.19
CA ILE A 103 -1.68 8.15 -5.61
C ILE A 103 -2.26 8.80 -4.36
N ARG A 104 -3.58 8.89 -4.28
CA ARG A 104 -4.29 9.45 -3.13
C ARG A 104 -4.44 8.44 -2.03
N ASP A 105 -4.70 8.91 -0.81
CA ASP A 105 -5.12 8.04 0.27
C ASP A 105 -6.44 7.39 -0.11
N SER A 106 -6.55 6.08 0.14
CA SER A 106 -7.72 5.28 -0.20
C SER A 106 -8.54 5.08 1.06
N TYR A 107 -9.74 5.67 1.07
CA TYR A 107 -10.66 5.63 2.21
C TYR A 107 -11.58 4.43 2.12
N LEU A 108 -11.93 3.86 3.27
CA LEU A 108 -12.86 2.75 3.41
C LEU A 108 -14.25 3.14 2.87
N ASP A 109 -14.87 2.25 2.11
CA ASP A 109 -16.30 2.31 1.82
C ASP A 109 -17.05 1.79 3.05
N GLU A 110 -17.49 2.73 3.91
CA GLU A 110 -18.16 2.42 5.17
C GLU A 110 -19.52 1.75 4.95
N ASP A 111 -20.28 2.18 3.95
CA ASP A 111 -21.60 1.61 3.64
C ASP A 111 -21.48 0.15 3.21
N HIS A 112 -20.53 -0.15 2.31
CA HIS A 112 -20.22 -1.53 1.91
C HIS A 112 -19.73 -2.34 3.12
N PHE A 113 -18.85 -1.79 3.94
CA PHE A 113 -18.28 -2.47 5.10
C PHE A 113 -19.35 -2.88 6.11
N ILE A 114 -20.25 -1.96 6.48
CA ILE A 114 -21.34 -2.23 7.41
C ILE A 114 -22.29 -3.30 6.84
N LYS A 115 -22.63 -3.19 5.57
CA LYS A 115 -23.60 -4.09 4.94
C LYS A 115 -23.03 -5.49 4.70
N GLU A 116 -21.84 -5.60 4.12
CA GLU A 116 -21.32 -6.86 3.60
C GLU A 116 -20.30 -7.52 4.57
N VAL A 117 -19.50 -6.74 5.30
CA VAL A 117 -18.51 -7.28 6.24
C VAL A 117 -19.13 -7.51 7.62
N LEU A 118 -19.82 -6.50 8.17
CA LEU A 118 -20.50 -6.60 9.46
C LEU A 118 -21.91 -7.22 9.37
N LYS A 119 -22.39 -7.54 8.15
CA LYS A 119 -23.72 -8.12 7.89
C LYS A 119 -24.87 -7.30 8.52
N GLY A 120 -24.74 -5.97 8.51
CA GLY A 120 -25.71 -5.05 9.05
C GLY A 120 -25.71 -4.91 10.58
N ASN A 121 -24.74 -5.50 11.29
CA ASN A 121 -24.59 -5.28 12.72
C ASN A 121 -24.02 -3.87 12.97
N ILE A 122 -24.83 -2.98 13.55
CA ILE A 122 -24.50 -1.58 13.80
C ILE A 122 -24.38 -1.25 15.30
N GLU A 123 -24.59 -2.22 16.20
CA GLU A 123 -24.59 -1.95 17.65
C GLU A 123 -23.19 -1.60 18.17
N ASP A 124 -22.15 -2.27 17.61
CA ASP A 124 -20.74 -2.00 17.95
C ASP A 124 -19.88 -2.05 16.66
N ILE A 125 -19.83 -0.93 15.93
CA ILE A 125 -19.05 -0.85 14.68
C ILE A 125 -17.56 -0.86 15.01
N THR A 126 -16.91 -1.99 14.76
CA THR A 126 -15.46 -2.14 14.81
C THR A 126 -14.93 -2.39 13.39
N TYR A 127 -14.11 -1.46 12.88
CA TYR A 127 -13.56 -1.55 11.52
C TYR A 127 -12.33 -2.47 11.41
N THR A 128 -11.89 -3.05 12.52
CA THR A 128 -10.71 -3.90 12.59
C THR A 128 -11.01 -5.15 13.41
N GLU A 129 -10.23 -6.20 13.17
CA GLU A 129 -10.25 -7.45 13.93
C GLU A 129 -8.86 -7.71 14.53
N GLU A 130 -8.83 -8.51 15.59
CA GLU A 130 -7.61 -8.97 16.23
C GLU A 130 -7.26 -10.39 15.78
N LYS A 131 -5.99 -10.60 15.44
CA LYS A 131 -5.44 -11.93 15.16
C LYS A 131 -4.28 -12.20 16.08
N THR A 132 -4.36 -13.27 16.85
CA THR A 132 -3.25 -13.74 17.69
C THR A 132 -2.26 -14.54 16.85
N GLU A 133 -0.99 -14.19 16.92
CA GLU A 133 0.14 -14.90 16.31
C GLU A 133 1.10 -15.40 17.39
N ASN A 134 1.62 -16.61 17.23
CA ASN A 134 2.54 -17.24 18.16
C ASN A 134 3.84 -17.66 17.46
N ILE A 135 4.92 -17.74 18.23
CA ILE A 135 6.15 -18.44 17.84
C ILE A 135 6.09 -19.84 18.43
N ILE A 136 6.35 -20.86 17.61
CA ILE A 136 6.40 -22.24 18.09
C ILE A 136 7.82 -22.58 18.53
N ASP A 137 7.97 -23.04 19.79
CA ASP A 137 9.19 -23.65 20.29
C ASP A 137 9.47 -24.92 19.48
N ARG A 138 10.62 -24.97 18.81
CA ARG A 138 10.97 -26.10 17.92
C ARG A 138 11.29 -27.39 18.67
N ILE A 139 11.62 -27.31 19.95
CA ILE A 139 11.95 -28.46 20.80
C ILE A 139 10.70 -28.99 21.50
N LYS A 140 9.91 -28.10 22.10
CA LYS A 140 8.75 -28.45 22.91
C LYS A 140 7.45 -28.55 22.10
N GLY A 141 7.41 -27.99 20.88
CA GLY A 141 6.20 -27.91 20.06
C GLY A 141 5.11 -26.98 20.63
N THR A 142 5.43 -26.17 21.63
CA THR A 142 4.48 -25.29 22.30
C THR A 142 4.53 -23.86 21.76
N ALA A 143 3.37 -23.20 21.80
CA ALA A 143 3.28 -21.77 21.42
C ALA A 143 3.98 -20.89 22.47
N GLN A 144 4.77 -19.93 22.01
CA GLN A 144 5.47 -18.96 22.85
C GLN A 144 5.25 -17.55 22.29
N HIS A 145 5.36 -16.54 23.17
CA HIS A 145 5.30 -15.12 22.82
C HIS A 145 4.07 -14.74 21.97
N PRO A 146 2.84 -14.96 22.48
CA PRO A 146 1.64 -14.54 21.77
C PRO A 146 1.68 -13.02 21.51
N ARG A 147 1.35 -12.62 20.28
CA ARG A 147 1.22 -11.22 19.87
C ARG A 147 -0.16 -11.01 19.29
N ILE A 148 -0.80 -9.94 19.68
CA ILE A 148 -2.08 -9.54 19.10
C ILE A 148 -1.80 -8.53 17.98
N MET A 149 -2.24 -8.86 16.79
CA MET A 149 -2.10 -8.04 15.59
C MET A 149 -3.47 -7.51 15.21
N GLU A 150 -3.60 -6.18 15.15
CA GLU A 150 -4.79 -5.55 14.59
C GLU A 150 -4.71 -5.57 13.06
N ARG A 151 -5.84 -5.81 12.39
CA ARG A 151 -5.94 -5.75 10.92
C ARG A 151 -7.35 -5.40 10.47
N VAL A 152 -7.47 -4.80 9.30
CA VAL A 152 -8.77 -4.63 8.63
C VAL A 152 -9.19 -5.99 8.05
N PRO A 153 -10.43 -6.47 8.29
CA PRO A 153 -10.87 -7.79 7.84
C PRO A 153 -10.97 -7.90 6.30
N ALA A 154 -10.91 -9.13 5.80
CA ALA A 154 -11.18 -9.45 4.40
C ALA A 154 -12.60 -9.01 3.99
N GLY A 155 -12.80 -8.68 2.71
CA GLY A 155 -14.07 -8.19 2.16
C GLY A 155 -14.22 -6.67 2.24
N ALA A 156 -13.38 -5.97 3.03
CA ALA A 156 -13.39 -4.51 3.04
C ALA A 156 -12.98 -3.94 1.67
N ARG A 157 -13.58 -2.81 1.29
CA ARG A 157 -13.29 -2.07 0.04
C ARG A 157 -12.81 -0.67 0.35
N PHE A 158 -11.85 -0.22 -0.43
CA PHE A 158 -11.29 1.13 -0.34
C PHE A 158 -11.33 1.81 -1.70
N ARG A 159 -11.71 3.07 -1.71
CA ARG A 159 -11.76 3.86 -2.95
C ARG A 159 -10.35 4.15 -3.43
N PHE A 160 -10.01 3.71 -4.64
CA PHE A 160 -8.72 3.96 -5.27
C PHE A 160 -8.81 5.15 -6.22
N LEU A 161 -7.87 6.09 -6.09
CA LEU A 161 -7.73 7.22 -7.00
C LEU A 161 -6.25 7.53 -7.24
N SER A 162 -5.87 7.53 -8.50
CA SER A 162 -4.53 7.95 -8.92
C SER A 162 -4.58 8.85 -10.14
N SER A 163 -3.49 9.55 -10.41
CA SER A 163 -3.36 10.34 -11.64
C SER A 163 -1.92 10.38 -12.13
N ILE A 164 -1.75 10.39 -13.45
CA ILE A 164 -0.46 10.54 -14.12
C ILE A 164 -0.49 11.83 -14.93
N SER A 165 0.47 12.72 -14.68
CA SER A 165 0.68 13.94 -15.47
C SER A 165 1.65 13.65 -16.62
N PHE A 166 1.36 14.14 -17.81
CA PHE A 166 2.19 13.94 -19.00
C PHE A 166 2.77 15.27 -19.50
N TYR A 167 3.99 15.20 -19.99
CA TYR A 167 4.73 16.29 -20.57
C TYR A 167 5.15 15.95 -22.01
N GLU A 168 5.51 16.96 -22.79
CA GLU A 168 5.73 16.90 -24.25
C GLU A 168 6.68 15.78 -24.70
N ASN A 169 7.69 15.44 -23.89
CA ASN A 169 8.69 14.42 -24.23
C ASN A 169 8.42 13.05 -23.58
N ASP A 170 7.30 12.88 -22.89
CA ASP A 170 6.97 11.63 -22.23
C ASP A 170 6.48 10.56 -23.22
N ASN A 171 6.95 9.32 -23.04
CA ASN A 171 6.33 8.18 -23.68
C ASN A 171 5.10 7.76 -22.86
N ILE A 172 3.94 8.34 -23.22
CA ILE A 172 2.67 8.16 -22.49
C ILE A 172 2.31 6.69 -22.34
N GLU A 173 2.43 5.91 -23.44
CA GLU A 173 2.07 4.49 -23.45
C GLU A 173 2.95 3.68 -22.50
N SER A 174 4.25 3.94 -22.51
CA SER A 174 5.21 3.26 -21.62
C SER A 174 4.93 3.55 -20.15
N LEU A 175 4.67 4.81 -19.79
CA LEU A 175 4.35 5.20 -18.42
C LEU A 175 3.06 4.55 -17.92
N ILE A 176 2.00 4.52 -18.74
CA ILE A 176 0.74 3.87 -18.38
C ILE A 176 0.95 2.37 -18.21
N LYS A 177 1.62 1.70 -19.15
CA LYS A 177 1.90 0.26 -19.07
C LYS A 177 2.70 -0.08 -17.82
N SER A 178 3.76 0.68 -17.52
CA SER A 178 4.58 0.47 -16.33
C SER A 178 3.77 0.62 -15.03
N PHE A 179 2.87 1.61 -14.96
CA PHE A 179 2.03 1.79 -13.78
C PHE A 179 1.02 0.64 -13.60
N ILE A 180 0.29 0.27 -14.66
CA ILE A 180 -0.67 -0.85 -14.62
C ILE A 180 0.03 -2.15 -14.27
N GLU A 181 1.22 -2.39 -14.80
CA GLU A 181 2.04 -3.54 -14.43
C GLU A 181 2.40 -3.54 -12.94
N GLY A 182 2.76 -2.38 -12.39
CA GLY A 182 3.02 -2.24 -10.96
C GLY A 182 1.83 -2.57 -10.09
N LEU A 183 0.61 -2.19 -10.51
CA LEU A 183 -0.63 -2.57 -9.80
C LEU A 183 -0.86 -4.09 -9.85
N ARG A 184 -0.66 -4.74 -11.01
CA ARG A 184 -0.76 -6.22 -11.14
C ARG A 184 0.26 -6.96 -10.28
N LEU A 185 1.50 -6.48 -10.24
CA LEU A 185 2.52 -7.04 -9.35
C LEU A 185 2.13 -6.92 -7.88
N LEU A 186 1.40 -5.86 -7.51
CA LEU A 186 0.90 -5.69 -6.15
C LEU A 186 -0.23 -6.68 -5.81
N GLU A 187 -1.09 -7.02 -6.78
CA GLU A 187 -2.10 -8.09 -6.61
C GLU A 187 -1.46 -9.46 -6.41
N ASP A 188 -0.39 -9.77 -7.15
CA ASP A 188 0.35 -11.05 -7.02
C ASP A 188 1.16 -11.15 -5.72
N GLU A 189 1.43 -10.02 -5.07
CA GLU A 189 2.22 -9.91 -3.84
C GLU A 189 1.31 -9.61 -2.64
N TYR A 190 1.68 -8.62 -1.84
CA TYR A 190 0.89 -8.16 -0.69
C TYR A 190 1.12 -6.67 -0.42
N LEU A 191 0.15 -6.04 0.20
CA LEU A 191 0.22 -4.68 0.71
C LEU A 191 0.38 -4.70 2.24
N GLY A 192 1.15 -3.76 2.80
CA GLY A 192 1.35 -3.62 4.24
C GLY A 192 2.33 -4.64 4.83
N GLY A 193 2.14 -4.96 6.10
CA GLY A 193 2.98 -5.88 6.87
C GLY A 193 2.49 -7.31 6.86
N SER A 194 3.36 -8.24 7.29
CA SER A 194 3.02 -9.65 7.53
C SER A 194 2.53 -10.46 6.32
N GLY A 195 2.87 -10.02 5.10
CA GLY A 195 2.41 -10.64 3.85
C GLY A 195 2.74 -12.14 3.75
N THR A 196 3.95 -12.56 4.12
CA THR A 196 4.35 -13.98 4.15
C THR A 196 3.56 -14.83 5.15
N ARG A 197 2.73 -14.19 6.00
CA ARG A 197 1.82 -14.82 6.95
C ARG A 197 0.35 -14.70 6.55
N GLY A 198 0.11 -14.38 5.26
CA GLY A 198 -1.22 -14.36 4.67
C GLY A 198 -1.99 -13.04 4.85
N TYR A 199 -1.30 -11.93 5.08
CA TYR A 199 -1.92 -10.60 5.14
C TYR A 199 -1.79 -9.86 3.82
N GLY A 200 -2.70 -8.93 3.58
CA GLY A 200 -2.56 -7.90 2.56
C GLY A 200 -2.68 -8.36 1.12
N HIS A 201 -3.30 -9.52 0.86
CA HIS A 201 -3.68 -9.90 -0.49
C HIS A 201 -4.86 -9.04 -0.92
N ILE A 202 -4.70 -8.30 -2.00
CA ILE A 202 -5.68 -7.33 -2.52
C ILE A 202 -5.98 -7.58 -3.98
N ARG A 203 -7.06 -6.97 -4.48
CA ARG A 203 -7.41 -6.89 -5.90
C ARG A 203 -7.88 -5.48 -6.22
N PHE A 204 -7.54 -5.00 -7.41
CA PHE A 204 -8.09 -3.76 -7.98
C PHE A 204 -9.30 -4.10 -8.87
N ASP A 205 -10.45 -3.47 -8.61
CA ASP A 205 -11.69 -3.57 -9.40
C ASP A 205 -12.00 -2.25 -10.10
#